data_4e4bb4b60fb5e42480dcaf93fcc423fa
#
_entry.id   4e4bb4b60fb5e42480dcaf93fcc423fa
#
_cell.length_a   1.000
_cell.length_b   1.000
_cell.length_c   1.000
_cell.angle_alpha   90.00
_cell.angle_beta   90.00
_cell.angle_gamma   90.00
#
_symmetry.space_group_name_H-M   'P 1'
#
loop_
_entity.id
_entity.type
_entity.pdbx_description
1 polymer ?
#
loop_
_entity_poly.entity_id
_entity_poly.type
_entity_poly.pdbx_seq_one_letter_code
_entity_poly.pdbx_strand_id
1 'polypeptide(L)'
;ADQALGAVVSGGQLQVIIGPNVTEAYNDFLDFAGIEVGGGTVADDAQTAKDLAEGIKSGNTAMGLIEKFGNVSAQVFMPIVPALIVGGLILSIKNLLVNYCGLSTDSGTAQVLLAIFSASFSFLPVYLGYQLAAVMKMQPIMGALLGAIMISSSICGAEGLDFLGIPIPTNDYSSTVVPIVLGVVFMYFVDRGLQKIIPDITKLFLKPLLTMFIVVPVELIILGPAGSMMGYALSDAATWLMDNVAFIATPILAALNPYFVMLGLDKAYIAIEVTSLAQLGWAPIIFGFISNLCIGGTSLALATAMKGNKEKRGMVTTVAVTALCGVTEPAFYGCLIERPRLLVGTAIGALCAGLPAGIFVLKEYVAGACPGLLSALIFIAPDGSMGNFVLACVVAVIAIVVSFIAARVIIKKNPNYIE
;
A
#
# COMPACT_ATOMS: atom_id res chain seq x y z
N ALA A 1 -21.92 23.83 2.46
CA ALA A 1 -22.47 22.90 3.48
C ALA A 1 -23.34 21.80 2.86
N ASP A 2 -23.95 22.06 1.70
CA ASP A 2 -24.94 21.14 1.09
C ASP A 2 -24.31 19.98 0.27
N GLN A 3 -23.00 19.95 0.11
CA GLN A 3 -22.27 18.94 -0.68
C GLN A 3 -21.56 17.87 0.18
N ALA A 4 -21.53 18.04 1.49
CA ALA A 4 -20.90 17.07 2.36
C ALA A 4 -21.82 15.89 2.67
N LEU A 5 -21.36 14.67 2.41
CA LEU A 5 -22.07 13.41 2.68
C LEU A 5 -22.11 13.09 4.18
N GLY A 6 -21.18 13.63 4.94
CA GLY A 6 -21.05 13.48 6.40
C GLY A 6 -19.78 14.07 6.91
N ALA A 7 -19.69 14.21 8.23
CA ALA A 7 -18.46 14.59 8.92
C ALA A 7 -18.26 13.68 10.13
N VAL A 8 -17.05 13.11 10.27
CA VAL A 8 -16.70 12.21 11.36
C VAL A 8 -15.46 12.74 12.06
N VAL A 9 -15.47 12.74 13.38
CA VAL A 9 -14.27 13.02 14.18
C VAL A 9 -13.66 11.67 14.56
N SER A 10 -12.51 11.34 13.98
CA SER A 10 -11.77 10.12 14.28
C SER A 10 -10.29 10.45 14.48
N GLY A 11 -9.68 9.93 15.54
CA GLY A 11 -8.27 10.16 15.85
C GLY A 11 -7.86 11.63 16.05
N GLY A 12 -8.80 12.50 16.46
CA GLY A 12 -8.55 13.93 16.61
C GLY A 12 -8.66 14.77 15.34
N GLN A 13 -9.01 14.15 14.21
CA GLN A 13 -9.23 14.80 12.91
C GLN A 13 -10.72 14.89 12.59
N LEU A 14 -11.14 16.03 12.01
CA LEU A 14 -12.45 16.17 11.39
C LEU A 14 -12.35 15.75 9.93
N GLN A 15 -12.90 14.58 9.62
CA GLN A 15 -12.99 14.10 8.24
C GLN A 15 -14.34 14.49 7.65
N VAL A 16 -14.33 15.29 6.60
CA VAL A 16 -15.53 15.68 5.86
C VAL A 16 -15.61 14.84 4.59
N ILE A 17 -16.69 14.07 4.47
CA ILE A 17 -16.91 13.15 3.34
C ILE A 17 -17.68 13.92 2.26
N ILE A 18 -17.03 14.17 1.11
CA ILE A 18 -17.59 14.99 0.02
C ILE A 18 -17.94 14.12 -1.22
N GLY A 19 -17.39 12.91 -1.33
CA GLY A 19 -17.63 12.05 -2.49
C GLY A 19 -16.77 12.42 -3.71
N PRO A 20 -17.25 12.17 -4.98
CA PRO A 20 -16.42 12.30 -6.17
C PRO A 20 -15.91 13.72 -6.47
N ASN A 21 -16.55 14.76 -5.94
CA ASN A 21 -16.17 16.16 -6.15
C ASN A 21 -15.21 16.71 -5.08
N VAL A 22 -14.51 15.82 -4.35
CA VAL A 22 -13.61 16.19 -3.26
C VAL A 22 -12.53 17.19 -3.69
N THR A 23 -11.99 17.06 -4.89
CA THR A 23 -10.95 17.94 -5.43
C THR A 23 -11.46 19.36 -5.66
N GLU A 24 -12.67 19.51 -6.19
CA GLU A 24 -13.31 20.81 -6.42
C GLU A 24 -13.63 21.49 -5.09
N ALA A 25 -14.24 20.76 -4.16
CA ALA A 25 -14.55 21.26 -2.82
C ALA A 25 -13.30 21.61 -1.99
N TYR A 26 -12.20 20.89 -2.21
CA TYR A 26 -10.91 21.20 -1.59
C TYR A 26 -10.33 22.51 -2.13
N ASN A 27 -10.37 22.73 -3.43
CA ASN A 27 -9.91 23.96 -4.04
C ASN A 27 -10.77 25.17 -3.59
N ASP A 28 -12.10 25.02 -3.58
CA ASP A 28 -13.03 26.03 -3.08
C ASP A 28 -12.76 26.37 -1.61
N PHE A 29 -12.42 25.37 -0.79
CA PHE A 29 -12.05 25.56 0.59
C PHE A 29 -10.74 26.33 0.75
N LEU A 30 -9.74 26.03 -0.07
CA LEU A 30 -8.45 26.73 -0.07
C LEU A 30 -8.62 28.19 -0.48
N ASP A 31 -9.40 28.44 -1.52
CA ASP A 31 -9.72 29.80 -1.98
C ASP A 31 -10.48 30.58 -0.92
N PHE A 32 -11.44 29.97 -0.25
CA PHE A 32 -12.22 30.57 0.83
C PHE A 32 -11.34 30.85 2.08
N ALA A 33 -10.42 29.93 2.40
CA ALA A 33 -9.52 30.06 3.53
C ALA A 33 -8.33 30.99 3.27
N GLY A 34 -8.15 31.45 2.03
CA GLY A 34 -7.01 32.31 1.61
C GLY A 34 -5.66 31.60 1.72
N ILE A 35 -5.65 30.26 1.54
CA ILE A 35 -4.44 29.44 1.61
C ILE A 35 -3.88 29.30 0.21
N GLU A 36 -2.77 29.98 -0.10
CA GLU A 36 -2.03 29.78 -1.35
C GLU A 36 -1.32 28.42 -1.33
N VAL A 37 -1.71 27.51 -2.23
CA VAL A 37 -1.02 26.24 -2.46
C VAL A 37 0.21 26.47 -3.31
N GLY A 38 1.33 26.73 -2.68
CA GLY A 38 2.64 26.53 -3.30
C GLY A 38 2.85 25.03 -3.50
N GLY A 39 3.05 24.61 -4.76
CA GLY A 39 3.06 23.23 -5.22
C GLY A 39 3.70 22.22 -4.26
N GLY A 40 2.90 21.31 -3.71
CA GLY A 40 3.28 20.15 -2.89
C GLY A 40 2.96 20.31 -1.40
N THR A 41 1.88 19.71 -0.94
CA THR A 41 1.65 19.00 0.35
C THR A 41 2.36 19.47 1.64
N VAL A 42 2.59 20.75 1.87
CA VAL A 42 3.29 21.24 3.08
C VAL A 42 2.34 21.41 4.29
N ALA A 43 1.04 21.58 4.07
CA ALA A 43 0.07 21.72 5.16
C ALA A 43 -0.27 20.37 5.85
N ASP A 44 -0.28 19.28 5.08
CA ASP A 44 -0.41 17.92 5.62
C ASP A 44 0.80 17.51 6.47
N ASP A 45 1.99 17.99 6.13
CA ASP A 45 3.24 17.64 6.82
C ASP A 45 3.31 18.23 8.23
N ALA A 46 2.80 19.43 8.46
CA ALA A 46 2.85 20.07 9.76
C ALA A 46 1.81 19.51 10.74
N GLN A 47 0.63 19.13 10.26
CA GLN A 47 -0.42 18.51 11.07
C GLN A 47 -0.07 17.05 11.33
N THR A 48 0.36 16.31 10.29
CA THR A 48 0.86 14.92 10.39
C THR A 48 2.07 14.83 11.33
N ALA A 49 2.96 15.85 11.34
CA ALA A 49 4.08 15.90 12.27
C ALA A 49 3.64 16.19 13.73
N LYS A 50 2.56 16.96 13.95
CA LYS A 50 1.96 17.15 15.28
C LYS A 50 1.23 15.91 15.76
N ASP A 51 0.46 15.26 14.90
CA ASP A 51 -0.27 14.03 15.21
C ASP A 51 0.68 12.87 15.49
N LEU A 52 1.85 12.82 14.80
CA LEU A 52 2.95 11.93 15.13
C LEU A 52 3.58 12.24 16.49
N ALA A 53 3.72 13.52 16.84
CA ALA A 53 4.26 13.94 18.14
C ALA A 53 3.27 13.67 19.28
N GLU A 54 1.97 13.69 19.03
CA GLU A 54 0.92 13.35 20.01
C GLU A 54 0.68 11.84 20.08
N GLY A 55 0.76 11.10 18.95
CA GLY A 55 0.75 9.63 18.93
C GLY A 55 1.95 8.99 19.64
N ILE A 56 3.08 9.72 19.75
CA ILE A 56 4.24 9.31 20.56
C ILE A 56 3.91 9.26 22.07
N LYS A 57 2.85 9.92 22.52
CA LYS A 57 2.35 9.86 23.90
C LYS A 57 1.41 8.68 24.16
N SER A 58 0.96 7.96 23.14
CA SER A 58 0.22 6.70 23.29
C SER A 58 1.19 5.62 23.75
N GLY A 59 0.96 5.12 24.96
CA GLY A 59 1.89 4.35 25.77
C GLY A 59 2.56 3.16 25.08
N ASN A 60 3.65 2.66 25.70
CA ASN A 60 4.45 1.46 25.39
C ASN A 60 3.63 0.14 25.31
N THR A 61 2.45 0.17 24.76
CA THR A 61 1.59 -0.99 24.50
C THR A 61 1.97 -1.57 23.13
N ALA A 62 1.91 -2.88 22.95
CA ALA A 62 2.18 -3.55 21.67
C ALA A 62 1.35 -2.94 20.53
N MET A 63 0.11 -2.54 20.81
CA MET A 63 -0.78 -1.85 19.86
C MET A 63 -0.21 -0.49 19.42
N GLY A 64 0.32 0.31 20.33
CA GLY A 64 0.94 1.60 20.00
C GLY A 64 2.22 1.46 19.16
N LEU A 65 2.97 0.37 19.32
CA LEU A 65 4.13 0.08 18.47
C LEU A 65 3.71 -0.31 17.05
N ILE A 66 2.66 -1.11 16.89
CA ILE A 66 2.13 -1.52 15.59
C ILE A 66 1.55 -0.29 14.85
N GLU A 67 0.79 0.55 15.54
CA GLU A 67 0.23 1.78 14.98
C GLU A 67 1.36 2.74 14.53
N LYS A 68 2.38 2.91 15.35
CA LYS A 68 3.57 3.73 15.00
C LYS A 68 4.30 3.18 13.78
N PHE A 69 4.51 1.86 13.74
CA PHE A 69 5.11 1.20 12.58
C PHE A 69 4.25 1.38 11.32
N GLY A 70 2.93 1.20 11.43
CA GLY A 70 1.99 1.41 10.32
C GLY A 70 2.04 2.84 9.79
N ASN A 71 2.03 3.85 10.66
CA ASN A 71 2.08 5.25 10.27
C ASN A 71 3.39 5.63 9.57
N VAL A 72 4.54 5.15 10.07
CA VAL A 72 5.83 5.37 9.40
C VAL A 72 5.87 4.64 8.05
N SER A 73 5.42 3.39 8.00
CA SER A 73 5.33 2.63 6.75
C SER A 73 4.48 3.34 5.72
N ALA A 74 3.30 3.85 6.11
CA ALA A 74 2.44 4.59 5.20
C ALA A 74 3.14 5.83 4.61
N GLN A 75 3.79 6.64 5.44
CA GLN A 75 4.49 7.85 4.96
C GLN A 75 5.62 7.52 3.98
N VAL A 76 6.24 6.35 4.10
CA VAL A 76 7.31 5.90 3.20
C VAL A 76 6.75 5.27 1.94
N PHE A 77 5.77 4.37 2.05
CA PHE A 77 5.32 3.56 0.91
C PHE A 77 4.20 4.23 0.10
N MET A 78 3.24 4.92 0.72
CA MET A 78 2.10 5.52 -0.02
C MET A 78 2.50 6.43 -1.18
N PRO A 79 3.51 7.31 -1.08
CA PRO A 79 3.93 8.12 -2.22
C PRO A 79 4.56 7.31 -3.37
N ILE A 80 5.06 6.09 -3.09
CA ILE A 80 5.70 5.21 -4.08
C ILE A 80 4.68 4.34 -4.80
N VAL A 81 3.58 3.98 -4.12
CA VAL A 81 2.54 3.06 -4.62
C VAL A 81 2.04 3.41 -6.02
N PRO A 82 1.76 4.67 -6.41
CA PRO A 82 1.32 4.98 -7.77
C PRO A 82 2.30 4.51 -8.86
N ALA A 83 3.61 4.60 -8.61
CA ALA A 83 4.62 4.11 -9.55
C ALA A 83 4.59 2.58 -9.68
N LEU A 84 4.41 1.87 -8.56
CA LEU A 84 4.30 0.40 -8.54
C LEU A 84 3.03 -0.08 -9.25
N ILE A 85 1.89 0.59 -9.04
CA ILE A 85 0.64 0.29 -9.74
C ILE A 85 0.82 0.44 -11.24
N VAL A 86 1.38 1.56 -11.70
CA VAL A 86 1.63 1.80 -13.13
C VAL A 86 2.50 0.70 -13.70
N GLY A 87 3.63 0.38 -13.06
CA GLY A 87 4.54 -0.66 -13.51
C GLY A 87 3.84 -2.02 -13.63
N GLY A 88 3.13 -2.43 -12.60
CA GLY A 88 2.45 -3.71 -12.57
C GLY A 88 1.30 -3.83 -13.57
N LEU A 89 0.46 -2.79 -13.70
CA LEU A 89 -0.61 -2.79 -14.71
C LEU A 89 -0.04 -2.82 -16.14
N ILE A 90 1.05 -2.11 -16.39
CA ILE A 90 1.74 -2.16 -17.69
C ILE A 90 2.30 -3.55 -17.97
N LEU A 91 2.87 -4.23 -16.97
CA LEU A 91 3.30 -5.62 -17.12
C LEU A 91 2.12 -6.53 -17.46
N SER A 92 1.00 -6.38 -16.77
CA SER A 92 -0.22 -7.15 -17.05
C SER A 92 -0.73 -6.92 -18.47
N ILE A 93 -0.75 -5.67 -18.93
CA ILE A 93 -1.12 -5.31 -20.31
C ILE A 93 -0.13 -5.93 -21.32
N LYS A 94 1.19 -5.81 -21.08
CA LYS A 94 2.21 -6.43 -21.92
C LYS A 94 2.00 -7.93 -22.03
N ASN A 95 1.75 -8.62 -20.90
CA ASN A 95 1.52 -10.07 -20.90
C ASN A 95 0.25 -10.47 -21.66
N LEU A 96 -0.83 -9.71 -21.54
CA LEU A 96 -2.04 -9.90 -22.35
C LEU A 96 -1.75 -9.76 -23.86
N LEU A 97 -1.04 -8.71 -24.25
CA LEU A 97 -0.70 -8.47 -25.65
C LEU A 97 0.19 -9.56 -26.22
N VAL A 98 1.17 -10.03 -25.46
CA VAL A 98 2.07 -11.11 -25.89
C VAL A 98 1.33 -12.45 -25.99
N ASN A 99 0.59 -12.85 -24.95
CA ASN A 99 0.03 -14.18 -24.86
C ASN A 99 -1.25 -14.37 -25.68
N TYR A 100 -2.03 -13.29 -25.89
CA TYR A 100 -3.37 -13.38 -26.50
C TYR A 100 -3.54 -12.55 -27.77
N CYS A 101 -2.73 -11.50 -27.97
CA CYS A 101 -2.84 -10.63 -29.15
C CYS A 101 -1.69 -10.83 -30.16
N GLY A 102 -0.79 -11.80 -29.94
CA GLY A 102 0.29 -12.14 -30.85
C GLY A 102 1.42 -11.10 -30.92
N LEU A 103 1.57 -10.23 -29.91
CA LEU A 103 2.70 -9.32 -29.83
C LEU A 103 3.99 -10.12 -29.56
N SER A 104 5.01 -9.95 -30.42
CA SER A 104 6.32 -10.58 -30.16
C SER A 104 6.97 -10.00 -28.89
N THR A 105 7.56 -10.87 -28.07
CA THR A 105 8.36 -10.47 -26.89
C THR A 105 9.55 -9.57 -27.27
N ASP A 106 10.11 -9.76 -28.46
CA ASP A 106 11.27 -9.01 -28.96
C ASP A 106 10.87 -7.70 -29.65
N SER A 107 9.57 -7.43 -29.78
CA SER A 107 9.10 -6.18 -30.40
C SER A 107 9.48 -4.96 -29.55
N GLY A 108 9.79 -3.83 -30.20
CA GLY A 108 10.09 -2.59 -29.51
C GLY A 108 8.98 -2.17 -28.54
N THR A 109 7.71 -2.42 -28.87
CA THR A 109 6.57 -2.16 -28.00
C THR A 109 6.65 -3.00 -26.71
N ALA A 110 6.90 -4.32 -26.82
CA ALA A 110 7.02 -5.18 -25.64
C ALA A 110 8.21 -4.77 -24.76
N GLN A 111 9.33 -4.38 -25.37
CA GLN A 111 10.52 -3.90 -24.65
C GLN A 111 10.25 -2.58 -23.91
N VAL A 112 9.55 -1.63 -24.53
CA VAL A 112 9.18 -0.36 -23.86
C VAL A 112 8.25 -0.62 -22.69
N LEU A 113 7.23 -1.47 -22.85
CA LEU A 113 6.33 -1.83 -21.75
C LEU A 113 7.10 -2.52 -20.61
N LEU A 114 8.04 -3.40 -20.94
CA LEU A 114 8.89 -4.05 -19.93
C LEU A 114 9.80 -3.05 -19.22
N ALA A 115 10.34 -2.05 -19.95
CA ALA A 115 11.16 -1.01 -19.35
C ALA A 115 10.39 -0.15 -18.34
N ILE A 116 9.10 0.16 -18.60
CA ILE A 116 8.24 0.88 -17.65
C ILE A 116 8.07 0.05 -16.37
N PHE A 117 7.76 -1.24 -16.50
CA PHE A 117 7.67 -2.14 -15.35
C PHE A 117 8.99 -2.21 -14.59
N SER A 118 10.10 -2.47 -15.29
CA SER A 118 11.42 -2.58 -14.67
C SER A 118 11.82 -1.29 -13.95
N ALA A 119 11.57 -0.11 -14.54
CA ALA A 119 11.81 1.15 -13.87
C ALA A 119 11.01 1.29 -12.59
N SER A 120 9.77 0.86 -12.55
CA SER A 120 8.93 0.95 -11.35
C SER A 120 9.43 0.09 -10.18
N PHE A 121 9.95 -1.11 -10.47
CA PHE A 121 10.35 -2.06 -9.42
C PHE A 121 11.87 -2.09 -9.18
N SER A 122 12.71 -2.09 -10.20
CA SER A 122 14.17 -2.16 -10.03
C SER A 122 14.73 -0.93 -9.32
N PHE A 123 14.08 0.24 -9.48
CA PHE A 123 14.46 1.48 -8.80
C PHE A 123 13.79 1.64 -7.41
N LEU A 124 13.12 0.62 -6.91
CA LEU A 124 12.47 0.67 -5.60
C LEU A 124 13.40 1.14 -4.46
N PRO A 125 14.69 0.71 -4.38
CA PRO A 125 15.62 1.23 -3.37
C PRO A 125 15.83 2.75 -3.47
N VAL A 126 15.79 3.33 -4.68
CA VAL A 126 15.94 4.78 -4.89
C VAL A 126 14.71 5.51 -4.34
N TYR A 127 13.53 5.03 -4.66
CA TYR A 127 12.27 5.65 -4.20
C TYR A 127 12.12 5.56 -2.69
N LEU A 128 12.38 4.39 -2.13
CA LEU A 128 12.36 4.16 -0.68
C LEU A 128 13.41 4.99 0.04
N GLY A 129 14.62 5.02 -0.49
CA GLY A 129 15.70 5.83 0.06
C GLY A 129 15.34 7.30 0.12
N TYR A 130 14.78 7.85 -0.97
CA TYR A 130 14.30 9.23 -1.03
C TYR A 130 13.22 9.50 0.03
N GLN A 131 12.15 8.69 0.04
CA GLN A 131 11.01 8.90 0.94
C GLN A 131 11.37 8.70 2.40
N LEU A 132 12.13 7.66 2.73
CA LEU A 132 12.54 7.42 4.11
C LEU A 132 13.47 8.53 4.63
N ALA A 133 14.40 9.03 3.81
CA ALA A 133 15.23 10.18 4.18
C ALA A 133 14.38 11.44 4.40
N ALA A 134 13.34 11.68 3.58
CA ALA A 134 12.39 12.76 3.77
C ALA A 134 11.64 12.63 5.10
N VAL A 135 11.07 11.47 5.39
CA VAL A 135 10.35 11.17 6.65
C VAL A 135 11.26 11.35 7.86
N MET A 136 12.54 10.95 7.75
CA MET A 136 13.55 11.14 8.81
C MET A 136 14.14 12.56 8.86
N LYS A 137 13.61 13.51 8.05
CA LYS A 137 14.04 14.92 7.99
C LYS A 137 15.53 15.08 7.66
N MET A 138 16.03 14.24 6.78
CA MET A 138 17.33 14.37 6.11
C MET A 138 17.14 14.96 4.72
N GLN A 139 18.24 15.20 3.99
CA GLN A 139 18.17 15.56 2.58
C GLN A 139 17.68 14.33 1.77
N PRO A 140 16.49 14.36 1.14
CA PRO A 140 15.92 13.17 0.49
C PRO A 140 16.81 12.62 -0.63
N ILE A 141 17.50 13.51 -1.34
CA ILE A 141 18.38 13.12 -2.44
C ILE A 141 19.56 12.24 -1.99
N MET A 142 19.99 12.34 -0.73
CA MET A 142 21.05 11.48 -0.19
C MET A 142 20.57 10.05 -0.01
N GLY A 143 19.30 9.86 0.43
CA GLY A 143 18.68 8.54 0.49
C GLY A 143 18.51 7.94 -0.92
N ALA A 144 18.08 8.75 -1.89
CA ALA A 144 18.00 8.33 -3.28
C ALA A 144 19.38 7.94 -3.85
N LEU A 145 20.42 8.71 -3.52
CA LEU A 145 21.80 8.42 -3.95
C LEU A 145 22.28 7.08 -3.39
N LEU A 146 22.01 6.79 -2.11
CA LEU A 146 22.34 5.49 -1.50
C LEU A 146 21.65 4.35 -2.26
N GLY A 147 20.34 4.47 -2.52
CA GLY A 147 19.58 3.48 -3.29
C GLY A 147 20.12 3.32 -4.72
N ALA A 148 20.48 4.41 -5.39
CA ALA A 148 21.05 4.39 -6.74
C ALA A 148 22.43 3.70 -6.77
N ILE A 149 23.26 3.88 -5.75
CA ILE A 149 24.55 3.18 -5.61
C ILE A 149 24.31 1.68 -5.47
N MET A 150 23.38 1.26 -4.62
CA MET A 150 23.07 -0.15 -4.39
C MET A 150 22.61 -0.87 -5.67
N ILE A 151 21.83 -0.22 -6.52
CA ILE A 151 21.33 -0.81 -7.78
C ILE A 151 22.24 -0.53 -8.99
N SER A 152 23.34 0.19 -8.81
CA SER A 152 24.29 0.42 -9.89
C SER A 152 24.84 -0.89 -10.42
N SER A 153 24.93 -1.03 -11.73
CA SER A 153 25.49 -2.22 -12.39
C SER A 153 26.95 -2.52 -11.98
N SER A 154 27.66 -1.55 -11.42
CA SER A 154 29.00 -1.72 -10.88
C SER A 154 29.01 -2.36 -9.48
N ILE A 155 27.86 -2.47 -8.80
CA ILE A 155 27.73 -2.98 -7.45
C ILE A 155 26.75 -4.16 -7.41
N CYS A 156 25.56 -3.96 -7.99
CA CYS A 156 24.47 -4.93 -7.95
C CYS A 156 24.85 -6.20 -8.71
N GLY A 157 24.96 -7.32 -8.01
CA GLY A 157 25.37 -8.60 -8.59
C GLY A 157 26.85 -8.71 -8.99
N ALA A 158 27.66 -7.69 -8.76
CA ALA A 158 29.09 -7.70 -9.12
C ALA A 158 29.90 -8.61 -8.18
N GLU A 159 30.81 -9.41 -8.76
CA GLU A 159 31.69 -10.31 -8.02
C GLU A 159 33.07 -9.70 -7.82
N GLY A 160 33.73 -10.10 -6.73
CA GLY A 160 35.12 -9.74 -6.46
C GLY A 160 35.37 -8.28 -6.05
N LEU A 161 34.31 -7.56 -5.62
CA LEU A 161 34.44 -6.22 -5.10
C LEU A 161 35.04 -6.22 -3.70
N ASP A 162 35.90 -5.25 -3.42
CA ASP A 162 36.40 -4.95 -2.09
C ASP A 162 36.41 -3.44 -1.79
N PHE A 163 36.37 -3.10 -0.51
CA PHE A 163 36.58 -1.76 -0.04
C PHE A 163 37.71 -1.75 0.96
N LEU A 164 38.82 -1.13 0.63
CA LEU A 164 40.08 -1.09 1.44
C LEU A 164 40.58 -2.50 1.87
N GLY A 165 40.42 -3.48 0.99
CA GLY A 165 40.80 -4.87 1.23
C GLY A 165 39.77 -5.70 2.00
N ILE A 166 38.60 -5.14 2.32
CA ILE A 166 37.50 -5.87 2.95
C ILE A 166 36.56 -6.34 1.82
N PRO A 167 36.32 -7.65 1.63
CA PRO A 167 35.48 -8.16 0.55
C PRO A 167 34.02 -7.74 0.75
N ILE A 168 33.39 -7.32 -0.35
CA ILE A 168 31.97 -7.00 -0.40
C ILE A 168 31.24 -8.25 -0.90
N PRO A 169 30.27 -8.79 -0.13
CA PRO A 169 29.46 -9.93 -0.58
C PRO A 169 28.66 -9.59 -1.85
N THR A 170 28.64 -10.51 -2.80
CA THR A 170 27.82 -10.37 -4.01
C THR A 170 26.34 -10.47 -3.66
N ASN A 171 25.59 -9.41 -3.90
CA ASN A 171 24.15 -9.35 -3.70
C ASN A 171 23.48 -8.58 -4.84
N ASP A 172 22.27 -9.00 -5.20
CA ASP A 172 21.37 -8.22 -6.04
C ASP A 172 20.44 -7.40 -5.14
N TYR A 173 20.57 -6.09 -5.21
CA TYR A 173 19.74 -5.15 -4.44
C TYR A 173 18.57 -4.59 -5.25
N SER A 174 18.43 -4.97 -6.52
CA SER A 174 17.28 -4.57 -7.32
C SER A 174 15.98 -5.01 -6.66
N SER A 175 14.99 -4.14 -6.64
CA SER A 175 13.68 -4.42 -6.05
C SER A 175 13.70 -4.78 -4.55
N THR A 176 14.79 -4.50 -3.81
CA THR A 176 14.87 -4.83 -2.38
C THR A 176 14.33 -3.67 -1.52
N VAL A 177 13.76 -4.03 -0.36
CA VAL A 177 13.17 -3.09 0.60
C VAL A 177 14.00 -2.98 1.88
N VAL A 178 14.28 -4.12 2.53
CA VAL A 178 14.90 -4.12 3.86
C VAL A 178 16.31 -3.55 3.86
N PRO A 179 17.20 -3.87 2.90
CA PRO A 179 18.53 -3.32 2.85
C PRO A 179 18.54 -1.78 2.86
N ILE A 180 17.85 -1.14 1.91
CA ILE A 180 17.83 0.33 1.82
C ILE A 180 17.23 0.99 3.07
N VAL A 181 16.24 0.36 3.73
CA VAL A 181 15.67 0.85 4.99
C VAL A 181 16.75 0.87 6.08
N LEU A 182 17.52 -0.22 6.23
CA LEU A 182 18.62 -0.28 7.20
C LEU A 182 19.70 0.75 6.89
N GLY A 183 20.08 0.90 5.63
CA GLY A 183 21.07 1.87 5.18
C GLY A 183 20.67 3.31 5.47
N VAL A 184 19.42 3.70 5.19
CA VAL A 184 18.94 5.06 5.47
C VAL A 184 18.80 5.32 6.96
N VAL A 185 18.37 4.33 7.76
CA VAL A 185 18.36 4.45 9.22
C VAL A 185 19.78 4.63 9.77
N PHE A 186 20.74 3.87 9.28
CA PHE A 186 22.14 4.05 9.66
C PHE A 186 22.68 5.41 9.22
N MET A 187 22.36 5.83 7.98
CA MET A 187 22.70 7.14 7.45
C MET A 187 22.19 8.28 8.34
N TYR A 188 21.02 8.14 8.93
CA TYR A 188 20.48 9.14 9.86
C TYR A 188 21.41 9.34 11.09
N PHE A 189 21.91 8.26 11.68
CA PHE A 189 22.81 8.37 12.84
C PHE A 189 24.15 8.99 12.43
N VAL A 190 24.72 8.61 11.29
CA VAL A 190 25.97 9.18 10.77
C VAL A 190 25.79 10.67 10.45
N ASP A 191 24.70 11.05 9.76
CA ASP A 191 24.38 12.42 9.41
C ASP A 191 24.28 13.32 10.65
N ARG A 192 23.58 12.84 11.68
CA ARG A 192 23.43 13.55 12.96
C ARG A 192 24.73 13.64 13.75
N GLY A 193 25.57 12.61 13.69
CA GLY A 193 26.89 12.62 14.29
C GLY A 193 27.81 13.66 13.63
N LEU A 194 27.90 13.64 12.30
CA LEU A 194 28.70 14.56 11.51
C LEU A 194 28.21 16.01 11.63
N GLN A 195 26.89 16.21 11.78
CA GLN A 195 26.31 17.53 12.01
C GLN A 195 26.91 18.28 13.22
N LYS A 196 27.34 17.53 14.24
CA LYS A 196 27.92 18.09 15.47
C LYS A 196 29.43 18.36 15.38
N ILE A 197 30.13 17.69 14.47
CA ILE A 197 31.57 17.68 14.38
C ILE A 197 32.08 18.64 13.29
N ILE A 198 31.34 18.74 12.17
CA ILE A 198 31.79 19.50 11.00
C ILE A 198 31.48 20.99 11.18
N PRO A 199 32.47 21.88 10.97
CA PRO A 199 32.25 23.33 11.00
C PRO A 199 31.27 23.81 9.94
N ASP A 200 30.47 24.85 10.25
CA ASP A 200 29.40 25.33 9.36
C ASP A 200 29.89 25.75 7.96
N ILE A 201 31.09 26.33 7.86
CA ILE A 201 31.70 26.78 6.60
C ILE A 201 31.88 25.62 5.60
N THR A 202 32.19 24.40 6.07
CA THR A 202 32.48 23.24 5.21
C THR A 202 31.33 22.25 5.16
N LYS A 203 30.29 22.46 5.93
CA LYS A 203 29.15 21.52 6.11
C LYS A 203 28.45 21.16 4.79
N LEU A 204 28.35 22.13 3.87
CA LEU A 204 27.61 21.98 2.63
C LEU A 204 28.14 20.82 1.77
N PHE A 205 29.45 20.63 1.69
CA PHE A 205 30.09 19.60 0.88
C PHE A 205 30.74 18.48 1.69
N LEU A 206 31.30 18.80 2.84
CA LEU A 206 32.06 17.80 3.64
C LEU A 206 31.13 16.81 4.33
N LYS A 207 29.96 17.29 4.80
CA LYS A 207 28.98 16.44 5.49
C LYS A 207 28.41 15.36 4.54
N PRO A 208 27.84 15.68 3.37
CA PRO A 208 27.35 14.68 2.43
C PRO A 208 28.46 13.72 1.98
N LEU A 209 29.67 14.22 1.70
CA LEU A 209 30.82 13.42 1.29
C LEU A 209 31.17 12.37 2.35
N LEU A 210 31.39 12.79 3.60
CA LEU A 210 31.74 11.89 4.68
C LEU A 210 30.58 10.95 5.04
N THR A 211 29.34 11.42 4.97
CA THR A 211 28.17 10.56 5.17
C THR A 211 28.19 9.39 4.20
N MET A 212 28.34 9.63 2.91
CA MET A 212 28.37 8.55 1.90
C MET A 212 29.62 7.68 2.03
N PHE A 213 30.79 8.29 2.30
CA PHE A 213 32.05 7.55 2.48
C PHE A 213 31.99 6.55 3.66
N ILE A 214 31.21 6.83 4.69
CA ILE A 214 31.00 5.94 5.83
C ILE A 214 29.85 4.97 5.57
N VAL A 215 28.71 5.46 5.06
CA VAL A 215 27.48 4.68 4.96
C VAL A 215 27.56 3.62 3.87
N VAL A 216 28.09 3.97 2.69
CA VAL A 216 28.11 3.06 1.54
C VAL A 216 28.91 1.78 1.83
N PRO A 217 30.14 1.81 2.37
CA PRO A 217 30.86 0.58 2.70
C PRO A 217 30.16 -0.27 3.77
N VAL A 218 29.63 0.37 4.81
CA VAL A 218 28.91 -0.34 5.89
C VAL A 218 27.63 -0.97 5.34
N GLU A 219 26.93 -0.27 4.47
CA GLU A 219 25.76 -0.80 3.79
C GLU A 219 26.11 -2.03 2.95
N LEU A 220 27.09 -1.93 2.07
CA LEU A 220 27.42 -3.02 1.15
C LEU A 220 28.06 -4.25 1.83
N ILE A 221 28.82 -4.05 2.93
CA ILE A 221 29.52 -5.13 3.63
C ILE A 221 28.62 -5.79 4.69
N ILE A 222 27.79 -5.02 5.40
CA ILE A 222 27.10 -5.51 6.60
C ILE A 222 25.58 -5.39 6.45
N LEU A 223 25.07 -4.15 6.28
CA LEU A 223 23.63 -3.90 6.40
C LEU A 223 22.83 -4.45 5.21
N GLY A 224 23.37 -4.32 4.01
CA GLY A 224 22.76 -4.84 2.79
C GLY A 224 22.60 -6.36 2.83
N PRO A 225 23.67 -7.14 3.05
CA PRO A 225 23.58 -8.59 3.22
C PRO A 225 22.64 -9.01 4.36
N ALA A 226 22.73 -8.35 5.53
CA ALA A 226 21.85 -8.62 6.65
C ALA A 226 20.38 -8.31 6.32
N GLY A 227 20.13 -7.19 5.64
CA GLY A 227 18.80 -6.82 5.17
C GLY A 227 18.22 -7.79 4.15
N SER A 228 19.05 -8.30 3.22
CA SER A 228 18.63 -9.34 2.26
C SER A 228 18.25 -10.62 2.99
N MET A 229 19.03 -11.06 3.96
CA MET A 229 18.70 -12.25 4.80
C MET A 229 17.37 -12.04 5.55
N MET A 230 17.14 -10.87 6.13
CA MET A 230 15.87 -10.56 6.80
C MET A 230 14.69 -10.56 5.81
N GLY A 231 14.90 -10.02 4.64
CA GLY A 231 13.90 -10.03 3.57
C GLY A 231 13.54 -11.45 3.13
N TYR A 232 14.53 -12.32 2.90
CA TYR A 232 14.27 -13.73 2.59
C TYR A 232 13.53 -14.44 3.73
N ALA A 233 13.91 -14.24 4.97
CA ALA A 233 13.21 -14.83 6.11
C ALA A 233 11.74 -14.37 6.20
N LEU A 234 11.44 -13.10 5.88
CA LEU A 234 10.07 -12.60 5.82
C LEU A 234 9.28 -13.26 4.69
N SER A 235 9.90 -13.43 3.51
CA SER A 235 9.28 -14.08 2.36
C SER A 235 9.02 -15.57 2.62
N ASP A 236 9.97 -16.25 3.25
CA ASP A 236 9.81 -17.66 3.65
C ASP A 236 8.67 -17.82 4.67
N ALA A 237 8.57 -16.91 5.63
CA ALA A 237 7.47 -16.92 6.59
C ALA A 237 6.11 -16.67 5.93
N ALA A 238 6.03 -15.73 4.96
CA ALA A 238 4.81 -15.47 4.20
C ALA A 238 4.42 -16.69 3.35
N THR A 239 5.37 -17.31 2.66
CA THR A 239 5.16 -18.53 1.87
C THR A 239 4.69 -19.68 2.75
N TRP A 240 5.36 -19.90 3.89
CA TRP A 240 4.94 -20.93 4.85
C TRP A 240 3.50 -20.71 5.33
N LEU A 241 3.14 -19.47 5.65
CA LEU A 241 1.78 -19.12 6.08
C LEU A 241 0.76 -19.46 4.98
N MET A 242 1.07 -19.13 3.72
CA MET A 242 0.17 -19.43 2.60
C MET A 242 0.09 -20.92 2.30
N ASP A 243 1.18 -21.65 2.39
CA ASP A 243 1.19 -23.09 2.09
C ASP A 243 0.49 -23.92 3.17
N ASN A 244 0.51 -23.47 4.45
CA ASN A 244 0.05 -24.30 5.56
C ASN A 244 -1.30 -23.88 6.14
N VAL A 245 -1.62 -22.58 6.19
CA VAL A 245 -2.81 -22.08 6.92
C VAL A 245 -3.63 -21.04 6.14
N ALA A 246 -3.37 -20.84 4.84
CA ALA A 246 -4.07 -19.83 4.04
C ALA A 246 -5.60 -20.04 4.07
N PHE A 247 -6.08 -21.28 4.07
CA PHE A 247 -7.51 -21.61 4.10
C PHE A 247 -8.22 -21.16 5.37
N ILE A 248 -7.47 -20.89 6.45
CA ILE A 248 -8.00 -20.31 7.71
C ILE A 248 -7.66 -18.83 7.80
N ALA A 249 -6.41 -18.48 7.50
CA ALA A 249 -5.90 -17.12 7.68
C ALA A 249 -6.61 -16.12 6.74
N THR A 250 -6.73 -16.45 5.45
CA THR A 250 -7.34 -15.56 4.46
C THR A 250 -8.79 -15.18 4.78
N PRO A 251 -9.71 -16.11 5.10
CA PRO A 251 -11.07 -15.76 5.49
C PRO A 251 -11.14 -14.86 6.72
N ILE A 252 -10.35 -15.20 7.75
CA ILE A 252 -10.35 -14.45 9.00
C ILE A 252 -9.79 -13.04 8.79
N LEU A 253 -8.65 -12.90 8.12
CA LEU A 253 -8.05 -11.61 7.83
C LEU A 253 -8.95 -10.75 6.95
N ALA A 254 -9.61 -11.32 5.94
CA ALA A 254 -10.57 -10.62 5.11
C ALA A 254 -11.79 -10.11 5.90
N ALA A 255 -12.30 -10.91 6.84
CA ALA A 255 -13.41 -10.52 7.71
C ALA A 255 -13.02 -9.43 8.73
N LEU A 256 -11.78 -9.44 9.20
CA LEU A 256 -11.25 -8.46 10.16
C LEU A 256 -10.71 -7.19 9.49
N ASN A 257 -10.44 -7.22 8.19
CA ASN A 257 -9.81 -6.11 7.47
C ASN A 257 -10.53 -4.76 7.63
N PRO A 258 -11.88 -4.64 7.63
CA PRO A 258 -12.55 -3.36 7.86
C PRO A 258 -12.19 -2.74 9.21
N TYR A 259 -11.98 -3.56 10.23
CA TYR A 259 -11.56 -3.10 11.56
C TYR A 259 -10.08 -2.72 11.60
N PHE A 260 -9.24 -3.42 10.83
CA PHE A 260 -7.83 -3.05 10.69
C PHE A 260 -7.67 -1.69 10.00
N VAL A 261 -8.46 -1.44 8.95
CA VAL A 261 -8.51 -0.13 8.27
C VAL A 261 -8.98 0.96 9.25
N MET A 262 -10.01 0.69 10.05
CA MET A 262 -10.51 1.63 11.06
C MET A 262 -9.46 1.98 12.12
N LEU A 263 -8.60 1.03 12.46
CA LEU A 263 -7.49 1.22 13.40
C LEU A 263 -6.21 1.76 12.74
N GLY A 264 -6.21 2.00 11.43
CA GLY A 264 -5.03 2.44 10.67
C GLY A 264 -3.94 1.38 10.53
N LEU A 265 -4.25 0.10 10.81
CA LEU A 265 -3.32 -1.03 10.74
C LEU A 265 -3.11 -1.53 9.31
N ASP A 266 -4.00 -1.17 8.38
CA ASP A 266 -3.92 -1.48 6.96
C ASP A 266 -2.61 -0.99 6.34
N LYS A 267 -2.10 0.15 6.81
CA LYS A 267 -0.86 0.76 6.34
C LYS A 267 0.38 -0.08 6.62
N ALA A 268 0.35 -0.90 7.65
CA ALA A 268 1.44 -1.83 7.95
C ALA A 268 1.59 -2.94 6.91
N TYR A 269 0.50 -3.30 6.21
CA TYR A 269 0.53 -4.34 5.18
C TYR A 269 1.28 -3.91 3.92
N ILE A 270 1.28 -2.61 3.59
CA ILE A 270 1.92 -2.08 2.39
C ILE A 270 3.40 -2.47 2.35
N ALA A 271 4.09 -2.37 3.50
CA ALA A 271 5.49 -2.78 3.59
C ALA A 271 5.67 -4.28 3.30
N ILE A 272 4.78 -5.13 3.83
CA ILE A 272 4.81 -6.59 3.62
C ILE A 272 4.48 -6.91 2.16
N GLU A 273 3.44 -6.28 1.60
CA GLU A 273 3.02 -6.43 0.21
C GLU A 273 4.17 -6.11 -0.76
N VAL A 274 4.76 -4.91 -0.63
CA VAL A 274 5.84 -4.47 -1.51
C VAL A 274 7.08 -5.35 -1.35
N THR A 275 7.43 -5.76 -0.13
CA THR A 275 8.56 -6.67 0.11
C THR A 275 8.31 -8.04 -0.50
N SER A 276 7.12 -8.61 -0.33
CA SER A 276 6.75 -9.91 -0.92
C SER A 276 6.76 -9.86 -2.45
N LEU A 277 6.18 -8.82 -3.05
CA LEU A 277 6.21 -8.62 -4.50
C LEU A 277 7.64 -8.51 -5.04
N ALA A 278 8.49 -7.76 -4.35
CA ALA A 278 9.89 -7.59 -4.74
C ALA A 278 10.70 -8.88 -4.70
N GLN A 279 10.45 -9.73 -3.71
CA GLN A 279 11.25 -10.94 -3.48
C GLN A 279 10.64 -12.21 -4.08
N LEU A 280 9.31 -12.37 -3.99
CA LEU A 280 8.60 -13.58 -4.45
C LEU A 280 7.98 -13.39 -5.84
N GLY A 281 7.87 -12.14 -6.32
CA GLY A 281 7.10 -11.81 -7.53
C GLY A 281 5.57 -11.89 -7.33
N TRP A 282 5.10 -12.08 -6.10
CA TRP A 282 3.68 -12.09 -5.73
C TRP A 282 3.52 -11.71 -4.25
N ALA A 283 2.33 -11.25 -3.88
CA ALA A 283 1.99 -10.94 -2.49
C ALA A 283 0.78 -11.75 -2.01
N PRO A 284 0.78 -12.16 -0.71
CA PRO A 284 -0.33 -12.89 -0.09
C PRO A 284 -1.45 -11.96 0.46
N ILE A 285 -1.37 -10.65 0.21
CA ILE A 285 -2.21 -9.63 0.86
C ILE A 285 -3.48 -9.38 0.05
N ILE A 286 -4.28 -10.40 -0.14
CA ILE A 286 -5.53 -10.39 -0.92
C ILE A 286 -6.78 -10.05 -0.09
N PHE A 287 -6.66 -9.97 1.22
CA PHE A 287 -7.81 -9.77 2.11
C PHE A 287 -8.43 -8.38 1.97
N GLY A 288 -7.67 -7.37 1.56
CA GLY A 288 -8.20 -6.06 1.19
C GLY A 288 -9.16 -6.12 0.01
N PHE A 289 -8.78 -6.83 -1.05
CA PHE A 289 -9.64 -7.06 -2.22
C PHE A 289 -10.97 -7.70 -1.83
N ILE A 290 -10.94 -8.79 -1.07
CA ILE A 290 -12.14 -9.50 -0.62
C ILE A 290 -13.03 -8.59 0.24
N SER A 291 -12.41 -7.92 1.22
CA SER A 291 -13.11 -7.03 2.15
C SER A 291 -13.81 -5.87 1.44
N ASN A 292 -13.11 -5.20 0.53
CA ASN A 292 -13.63 -4.05 -0.20
C ASN A 292 -14.86 -4.43 -1.05
N LEU A 293 -14.81 -5.58 -1.71
CA LEU A 293 -15.95 -6.09 -2.46
C LEU A 293 -17.14 -6.45 -1.56
N CYS A 294 -16.88 -6.98 -0.35
CA CYS A 294 -17.93 -7.24 0.62
C CYS A 294 -18.56 -5.97 1.19
N ILE A 295 -17.77 -4.91 1.44
CA ILE A 295 -18.27 -3.58 1.82
C ILE A 295 -19.17 -3.03 0.71
N GLY A 296 -18.72 -3.11 -0.55
CA GLY A 296 -19.49 -2.69 -1.71
C GLY A 296 -20.81 -3.46 -1.86
N GLY A 297 -20.77 -4.79 -1.75
CA GLY A 297 -21.95 -5.66 -1.81
C GLY A 297 -22.97 -5.36 -0.70
N THR A 298 -22.49 -5.17 0.53
CA THR A 298 -23.31 -4.80 1.70
C THR A 298 -23.98 -3.42 1.50
N SER A 299 -23.21 -2.43 1.04
CA SER A 299 -23.72 -1.08 0.76
C SER A 299 -24.71 -1.06 -0.39
N LEU A 300 -24.50 -1.89 -1.42
CA LEU A 300 -25.45 -2.06 -2.52
C LEU A 300 -26.77 -2.69 -2.04
N ALA A 301 -26.72 -3.64 -1.10
CA ALA A 301 -27.89 -4.20 -0.47
C ALA A 301 -28.70 -3.13 0.30
N LEU A 302 -28.02 -2.23 1.00
CA LEU A 302 -28.63 -1.09 1.68
C LEU A 302 -29.29 -0.15 0.68
N ALA A 303 -28.58 0.26 -0.37
CA ALA A 303 -29.10 1.14 -1.43
C ALA A 303 -30.38 0.58 -2.08
N THR A 304 -30.38 -0.73 -2.39
CA THR A 304 -31.54 -1.39 -3.02
C THR A 304 -32.72 -1.57 -2.06
N ALA A 305 -32.50 -1.49 -0.75
CA ALA A 305 -33.56 -1.56 0.26
C ALA A 305 -34.25 -0.21 0.46
N MET A 306 -33.58 0.92 0.23
CA MET A 306 -34.10 2.27 0.40
C MET A 306 -35.11 2.62 -0.73
N LYS A 307 -36.40 2.50 -0.47
CA LYS A 307 -37.45 2.75 -1.47
C LYS A 307 -38.06 4.15 -1.37
N GLY A 308 -37.95 4.83 -0.24
CA GLY A 308 -38.69 6.07 0.05
C GLY A 308 -37.98 7.36 -0.36
N ASN A 309 -36.66 7.41 -0.32
CA ASN A 309 -35.86 8.59 -0.62
C ASN A 309 -34.90 8.33 -1.79
N LYS A 310 -35.23 8.91 -2.96
CA LYS A 310 -34.44 8.73 -4.20
C LYS A 310 -33.04 9.32 -4.09
N GLU A 311 -32.91 10.45 -3.42
CA GLU A 311 -31.62 11.14 -3.26
C GLU A 311 -30.68 10.33 -2.36
N LYS A 312 -31.12 9.96 -1.16
CA LYS A 312 -30.37 9.12 -0.22
C LYS A 312 -29.98 7.77 -0.85
N ARG A 313 -30.92 7.17 -1.62
CA ARG A 313 -30.64 5.95 -2.39
C ARG A 313 -29.54 6.17 -3.44
N GLY A 314 -29.59 7.29 -4.17
CA GLY A 314 -28.57 7.67 -5.16
C GLY A 314 -27.19 7.78 -4.52
N MET A 315 -27.09 8.49 -3.40
CA MET A 315 -25.85 8.64 -2.64
C MET A 315 -25.28 7.29 -2.20
N VAL A 316 -26.11 6.45 -1.56
CA VAL A 316 -25.66 5.12 -1.09
C VAL A 316 -25.27 4.21 -2.26
N THR A 317 -25.94 4.34 -3.41
CA THR A 317 -25.55 3.60 -4.63
C THR A 317 -24.17 4.05 -5.13
N THR A 318 -23.92 5.36 -5.15
CA THR A 318 -22.63 5.91 -5.60
C THR A 318 -21.49 5.41 -4.71
N VAL A 319 -21.62 5.51 -3.38
CA VAL A 319 -20.57 5.03 -2.47
C VAL A 319 -20.42 3.50 -2.50
N ALA A 320 -21.47 2.75 -2.77
CA ALA A 320 -21.40 1.31 -2.96
C ALA A 320 -20.58 0.94 -4.21
N VAL A 321 -20.82 1.64 -5.33
CA VAL A 321 -20.04 1.46 -6.57
C VAL A 321 -18.58 1.86 -6.36
N THR A 322 -18.33 2.98 -5.67
CA THR A 322 -16.99 3.42 -5.33
C THR A 322 -16.25 2.37 -4.49
N ALA A 323 -16.93 1.75 -3.53
CA ALA A 323 -16.36 0.67 -2.72
C ALA A 323 -16.03 -0.58 -3.56
N LEU A 324 -16.88 -0.96 -4.52
CA LEU A 324 -16.59 -2.04 -5.48
C LEU A 324 -15.37 -1.71 -6.36
N CYS A 325 -15.10 -0.44 -6.62
CA CYS A 325 -13.91 0.01 -7.34
C CYS A 325 -12.64 0.06 -6.45
N GLY A 326 -12.78 -0.18 -5.13
CA GLY A 326 -11.66 -0.27 -4.20
C GLY A 326 -11.56 0.89 -3.20
N VAL A 327 -12.38 1.94 -3.33
CA VAL A 327 -12.41 3.09 -2.39
C VAL A 327 -13.58 2.91 -1.42
N THR A 328 -13.30 2.39 -0.25
CA THR A 328 -14.32 1.90 0.70
C THR A 328 -14.70 2.88 1.79
N GLU A 329 -13.88 3.90 2.06
CA GLU A 329 -14.05 4.83 3.16
C GLU A 329 -15.44 5.51 3.15
N PRO A 330 -15.96 6.03 2.02
CA PRO A 330 -17.27 6.66 2.01
C PRO A 330 -18.41 5.67 2.33
N ALA A 331 -18.30 4.42 1.87
CA ALA A 331 -19.29 3.39 2.15
C ALA A 331 -19.21 2.91 3.60
N PHE A 332 -18.00 2.68 4.09
CA PHE A 332 -17.75 2.18 5.43
C PHE A 332 -18.16 3.20 6.50
N TYR A 333 -17.59 4.41 6.43
CA TYR A 333 -17.85 5.46 7.43
C TYR A 333 -19.22 6.12 7.24
N GLY A 334 -19.65 6.37 6.00
CA GLY A 334 -20.92 7.04 5.72
C GLY A 334 -22.16 6.16 5.78
N CYS A 335 -22.01 4.83 5.69
CA CYS A 335 -23.17 3.93 5.63
C CYS A 335 -23.15 2.78 6.64
N LEU A 336 -22.00 2.12 6.83
CA LEU A 336 -21.97 0.86 7.58
C LEU A 336 -21.67 1.05 9.06
N ILE A 337 -20.83 2.01 9.44
CA ILE A 337 -20.44 2.22 10.84
C ILE A 337 -21.63 2.62 11.72
N GLU A 338 -22.55 3.41 11.17
CA GLU A 338 -23.83 3.76 11.83
C GLU A 338 -24.79 2.58 11.95
N ARG A 339 -24.53 1.51 11.20
CA ARG A 339 -25.36 0.30 11.12
C ARG A 339 -24.53 -0.95 11.40
N PRO A 340 -23.98 -1.12 12.61
CA PRO A 340 -22.93 -2.12 12.89
C PRO A 340 -23.34 -3.56 12.62
N ARG A 341 -24.66 -3.88 12.65
CA ARG A 341 -25.13 -5.22 12.27
C ARG A 341 -24.91 -5.54 10.80
N LEU A 342 -24.80 -4.53 9.91
CA LEU A 342 -24.48 -4.76 8.49
C LEU A 342 -23.04 -5.22 8.32
N LEU A 343 -22.13 -4.85 9.22
CA LEU A 343 -20.75 -5.37 9.22
C LEU A 343 -20.69 -6.89 9.42
N VAL A 344 -21.70 -7.49 10.07
CA VAL A 344 -21.84 -8.95 10.13
C VAL A 344 -22.09 -9.54 8.74
N GLY A 345 -22.88 -8.86 7.91
CA GLY A 345 -23.09 -9.24 6.51
C GLY A 345 -21.81 -9.18 5.69
N THR A 346 -21.03 -8.12 5.89
CA THR A 346 -19.69 -7.97 5.28
C THR A 346 -18.77 -9.10 5.71
N ALA A 347 -18.71 -9.42 7.03
CA ALA A 347 -17.89 -10.50 7.56
C ALA A 347 -18.27 -11.87 7.03
N ILE A 348 -19.59 -12.18 6.92
CA ILE A 348 -20.07 -13.44 6.32
C ILE A 348 -19.61 -13.55 4.87
N GLY A 349 -19.75 -12.47 4.09
CA GLY A 349 -19.27 -12.42 2.71
C GLY A 349 -17.77 -12.69 2.62
N ALA A 350 -16.99 -12.03 3.48
CA ALA A 350 -15.54 -12.15 3.52
C ALA A 350 -15.07 -13.57 3.93
N LEU A 351 -15.72 -14.19 4.92
CA LEU A 351 -15.44 -15.56 5.29
C LEU A 351 -15.72 -16.54 4.14
N CYS A 352 -16.87 -16.40 3.46
CA CYS A 352 -17.25 -17.27 2.36
C CYS A 352 -16.35 -17.09 1.13
N ALA A 353 -15.96 -15.86 0.79
CA ALA A 353 -15.07 -15.57 -0.34
C ALA A 353 -13.61 -15.87 -0.03
N GLY A 354 -13.19 -15.68 1.22
CA GLY A 354 -11.84 -15.99 1.67
C GLY A 354 -11.51 -17.48 1.67
N LEU A 355 -12.51 -18.38 1.84
CA LEU A 355 -12.29 -19.82 1.81
C LEU A 355 -11.70 -20.30 0.48
N PRO A 356 -12.33 -20.10 -0.70
CA PRO A 356 -11.71 -20.52 -1.96
C PRO A 356 -10.42 -19.75 -2.26
N ALA A 357 -10.32 -18.48 -1.88
CA ALA A 357 -9.10 -17.70 -2.03
C ALA A 357 -7.93 -18.29 -1.23
N GLY A 358 -8.19 -18.77 -0.02
CA GLY A 358 -7.18 -19.42 0.82
C GLY A 358 -6.87 -20.86 0.40
N ILE A 359 -7.89 -21.66 0.01
CA ILE A 359 -7.69 -23.08 -0.43
C ILE A 359 -6.84 -23.14 -1.70
N PHE A 360 -7.10 -22.24 -2.66
CA PHE A 360 -6.40 -22.23 -3.95
C PHE A 360 -5.24 -21.22 -3.98
N VAL A 361 -4.92 -20.60 -2.83
CA VAL A 361 -3.82 -19.63 -2.65
C VAL A 361 -3.85 -18.55 -3.73
N LEU A 362 -4.88 -17.71 -3.70
CA LEU A 362 -5.00 -16.59 -4.62
C LEU A 362 -3.81 -15.63 -4.43
N LYS A 363 -3.14 -15.30 -5.52
CA LYS A 363 -1.91 -14.49 -5.54
C LYS A 363 -2.13 -13.15 -6.20
N GLU A 364 -1.63 -12.11 -5.60
CA GLU A 364 -1.55 -10.77 -6.17
C GLU A 364 -0.15 -10.56 -6.77
N TYR A 365 -0.08 -10.12 -8.03
CA TYR A 365 1.20 -9.94 -8.74
C TYR A 365 1.61 -8.48 -8.89
N VAL A 366 0.78 -7.57 -8.43
CA VAL A 366 1.00 -6.11 -8.52
C VAL A 366 0.48 -5.45 -7.26
N ALA A 367 1.23 -4.51 -6.68
CA ALA A 367 0.74 -3.73 -5.55
C ALA A 367 -0.54 -2.97 -5.91
N GLY A 368 -1.60 -3.16 -5.12
CA GLY A 368 -2.89 -2.54 -5.34
C GLY A 368 -3.27 -1.53 -4.26
N ALA A 369 -3.04 -0.22 -4.51
CA ALA A 369 -3.46 0.82 -3.56
C ALA A 369 -4.99 0.88 -3.36
N CYS A 370 -5.76 0.45 -4.35
CA CYS A 370 -7.22 0.41 -4.33
C CYS A 370 -7.73 -0.97 -4.79
N PRO A 371 -7.58 -2.02 -3.95
CA PRO A 371 -7.98 -3.36 -4.34
C PRO A 371 -9.50 -3.47 -4.50
N GLY A 372 -9.96 -3.58 -5.75
CA GLY A 372 -11.37 -3.67 -6.14
C GLY A 372 -11.54 -4.22 -7.56
N LEU A 373 -12.75 -4.13 -8.13
CA LEU A 373 -13.02 -4.67 -9.48
C LEU A 373 -12.15 -4.05 -10.57
N LEU A 374 -11.81 -2.76 -10.45
CA LEU A 374 -10.96 -2.08 -11.43
C LEU A 374 -9.51 -2.59 -11.42
N SER A 375 -9.05 -3.06 -10.29
CA SER A 375 -7.70 -3.63 -10.14
C SER A 375 -7.66 -5.15 -10.34
N ALA A 376 -8.71 -5.79 -10.86
CA ALA A 376 -8.74 -7.24 -11.06
C ALA A 376 -7.58 -7.76 -11.95
N LEU A 377 -7.01 -6.92 -12.81
CA LEU A 377 -5.85 -7.26 -13.66
C LEU A 377 -4.58 -7.58 -12.85
N ILE A 378 -4.49 -7.15 -11.59
CA ILE A 378 -3.36 -7.45 -10.70
C ILE A 378 -3.22 -8.96 -10.39
N PHE A 379 -4.27 -9.73 -10.63
CA PHE A 379 -4.31 -11.18 -10.44
C PHE A 379 -3.88 -11.99 -11.68
N ILE A 380 -3.53 -11.32 -12.79
CA ILE A 380 -2.99 -11.99 -13.98
C ILE A 380 -1.54 -12.36 -13.71
N ALA A 381 -1.24 -13.66 -13.79
CA ALA A 381 0.11 -14.15 -13.55
C ALA A 381 1.11 -13.63 -14.61
N PRO A 382 2.38 -13.40 -14.24
CA PRO A 382 3.41 -12.93 -15.18
C PRO A 382 3.66 -13.83 -16.39
N ASP A 383 3.40 -15.13 -16.24
CA ASP A 383 3.46 -16.12 -17.32
C ASP A 383 2.25 -16.07 -18.27
N GLY A 384 1.28 -15.19 -17.99
CA GLY A 384 0.04 -15.05 -18.74
C GLY A 384 -1.03 -16.07 -18.40
N SER A 385 -0.82 -16.96 -17.44
CA SER A 385 -1.84 -17.94 -17.06
C SER A 385 -3.06 -17.23 -16.43
N MET A 386 -4.25 -17.63 -16.86
CA MET A 386 -5.51 -17.02 -16.43
C MET A 386 -6.15 -17.71 -15.21
N GLY A 387 -5.58 -18.80 -14.73
CA GLY A 387 -6.18 -19.58 -13.64
C GLY A 387 -6.38 -18.76 -12.36
N ASN A 388 -5.37 -18.00 -11.95
CA ASN A 388 -5.43 -17.15 -10.79
C ASN A 388 -6.40 -15.95 -10.98
N PHE A 389 -6.46 -15.37 -12.18
CA PHE A 389 -7.44 -14.33 -12.51
C PHE A 389 -8.88 -14.84 -12.48
N VAL A 390 -9.13 -16.03 -13.03
CA VAL A 390 -10.45 -16.68 -12.96
C VAL A 390 -10.85 -16.93 -11.50
N LEU A 391 -9.92 -17.42 -10.69
CA LEU A 391 -10.14 -17.58 -9.25
C LEU A 391 -10.49 -16.23 -8.58
N ALA A 392 -9.78 -15.16 -8.89
CA ALA A 392 -10.10 -13.82 -8.39
C ALA A 392 -11.51 -13.38 -8.79
N CYS A 393 -11.92 -13.62 -10.02
CA CYS A 393 -13.29 -13.32 -10.48
C CYS A 393 -14.34 -14.13 -9.70
N VAL A 394 -14.10 -15.41 -9.45
CA VAL A 394 -15.00 -16.26 -8.66
C VAL A 394 -15.11 -15.75 -7.22
N VAL A 395 -13.96 -15.43 -6.61
CA VAL A 395 -13.88 -14.85 -5.26
C VAL A 395 -14.64 -13.52 -5.19
N ALA A 396 -14.48 -12.66 -6.21
CA ALA A 396 -15.18 -11.38 -6.29
C ALA A 396 -16.71 -11.56 -6.35
N VAL A 397 -17.19 -12.49 -7.18
CA VAL A 397 -18.62 -12.80 -7.27
C VAL A 397 -19.16 -13.31 -5.93
N ILE A 398 -18.46 -14.24 -5.28
CA ILE A 398 -18.84 -14.76 -3.97
C ILE A 398 -18.88 -13.62 -2.94
N ALA A 399 -17.84 -12.77 -2.89
CA ALA A 399 -17.76 -11.65 -1.96
C ALA A 399 -18.96 -10.71 -2.09
N ILE A 400 -19.27 -10.28 -3.31
CA ILE A 400 -20.35 -9.34 -3.59
C ILE A 400 -21.71 -9.98 -3.31
N VAL A 401 -21.96 -11.18 -3.84
CA VAL A 401 -23.29 -11.82 -3.78
C VAL A 401 -23.62 -12.25 -2.35
N VAL A 402 -22.68 -12.90 -1.66
CA VAL A 402 -22.93 -13.40 -0.31
C VAL A 402 -23.09 -12.25 0.68
N SER A 403 -22.24 -11.22 0.62
CA SER A 403 -22.38 -10.05 1.49
C SER A 403 -23.69 -9.29 1.20
N PHE A 404 -24.07 -9.15 -0.07
CA PHE A 404 -25.35 -8.56 -0.47
C PHE A 404 -26.54 -9.34 0.12
N ILE A 405 -26.59 -10.65 -0.05
CA ILE A 405 -27.67 -11.50 0.46
C ILE A 405 -27.73 -11.44 2.00
N ALA A 406 -26.59 -11.60 2.68
CA ALA A 406 -26.52 -11.52 4.12
C ALA A 406 -27.01 -10.16 4.65
N ALA A 407 -26.58 -9.07 4.03
CA ALA A 407 -27.03 -7.73 4.38
C ALA A 407 -28.55 -7.55 4.14
N ARG A 408 -29.09 -8.07 3.03
CA ARG A 408 -30.55 -8.02 2.76
C ARG A 408 -31.36 -8.76 3.83
N VAL A 409 -30.88 -9.89 4.31
CA VAL A 409 -31.52 -10.63 5.41
C VAL A 409 -31.49 -9.83 6.72
N ILE A 410 -30.34 -9.17 7.01
CA ILE A 410 -30.20 -8.35 8.21
C ILE A 410 -31.11 -7.12 8.14
N ILE A 411 -31.17 -6.43 6.99
CA ILE A 411 -32.02 -5.26 6.77
C ILE A 411 -33.51 -5.64 6.95
N LYS A 412 -33.92 -6.78 6.41
CA LYS A 412 -35.32 -7.25 6.56
C LYS A 412 -35.71 -7.43 8.03
N LYS A 413 -34.76 -7.81 8.90
CA LYS A 413 -34.96 -7.96 10.34
C LYS A 413 -34.84 -6.64 11.12
N ASN A 414 -34.33 -5.60 10.50
CA ASN A 414 -34.07 -4.28 11.12
C ASN A 414 -34.55 -3.17 10.17
N PRO A 415 -35.88 -2.95 10.04
CA PRO A 415 -36.43 -1.96 9.11
C PRO A 415 -35.91 -0.53 9.29
N ASN A 416 -35.57 -0.15 10.51
CA ASN A 416 -35.02 1.20 10.84
C ASN A 416 -33.72 1.55 10.11
N TYR A 417 -33.07 0.59 9.45
CA TYR A 417 -31.85 0.85 8.69
C TYR A 417 -32.12 1.51 7.31
N ILE A 418 -33.39 1.57 6.89
CA ILE A 418 -33.80 2.11 5.58
C ILE A 418 -34.36 3.53 5.70
N GLU A 419 -34.66 4.00 6.89
CA GLU A 419 -35.09 5.36 7.19
C GLU A 419 -33.90 6.33 7.26
#